data_28a69c6a356a0cda300bd16fae09b7e2
#
_entry.id   28a69c6a356a0cda300bd16fae09b7e2
#
_cell.length_a   1.000
_cell.length_b   1.000
_cell.length_c   1.000
_cell.angle_alpha   90.00
_cell.angle_beta   90.00
_cell.angle_gamma   90.00
#
_symmetry.space_group_name_H-M   'P 1'
#
loop_
_entity.id
_entity.type
_entity.pdbx_description
1 polymer ?
#
loop_
_entity_poly.entity_id
_entity_poly.type
_entity_poly.pdbx_seq_one_letter_code
_entity_poly.pdbx_strand_id
1 'polypeptide(L)'
;MNILEKTDEEILALANPMWADLVKYSNEGNYGAFTRNFSSSFIKGANEVEMGKQFARSDLAKNLSEDYSYLGMIRRGEHVTVLYKVTNKKTNAEWLGRLVLGYEKDKVKIFGATLF
;
A
#
# COMPACT_ATOMS: atom_id res chain seq x y z
N MET A 1 -6.57 -14.48 15.39
CA MET A 1 -6.67 -14.51 13.90
C MET A 1 -5.33 -14.14 13.30
N ASN A 2 -4.92 -14.88 12.28
CA ASN A 2 -3.68 -14.61 11.57
C ASN A 2 -3.98 -14.53 10.07
N ILE A 3 -3.55 -13.48 9.41
CA ILE A 3 -3.77 -13.29 7.97
C ILE A 3 -3.12 -14.41 7.14
N LEU A 4 -2.10 -15.06 7.66
CA LEU A 4 -1.45 -16.19 6.98
C LEU A 4 -2.36 -17.38 6.74
N GLU A 5 -3.47 -17.47 7.47
CA GLU A 5 -4.47 -18.54 7.32
C GLU A 5 -5.35 -18.34 6.09
N LYS A 6 -5.36 -17.14 5.51
CA LYS A 6 -6.15 -16.85 4.32
C LYS A 6 -5.44 -17.38 3.06
N THR A 7 -6.24 -17.76 2.07
CA THR A 7 -5.71 -18.14 0.76
C THR A 7 -5.18 -16.92 0.02
N ASP A 8 -4.37 -17.15 -1.02
CA ASP A 8 -3.87 -16.07 -1.88
C ASP A 8 -5.03 -15.25 -2.47
N GLU A 9 -6.09 -15.93 -2.90
CA GLU A 9 -7.27 -15.28 -3.47
C GLU A 9 -7.97 -14.38 -2.46
N GLU A 10 -8.12 -14.85 -1.23
CA GLU A 10 -8.73 -14.07 -0.15
C GLU A 10 -7.88 -12.83 0.19
N ILE A 11 -6.55 -13.01 0.23
CA ILE A 11 -5.63 -11.90 0.49
C ILE A 11 -5.71 -10.87 -0.63
N LEU A 12 -5.71 -11.30 -1.89
CA LEU A 12 -5.81 -10.38 -3.03
C LEU A 12 -7.15 -9.67 -3.09
N ALA A 13 -8.23 -10.30 -2.66
CA ALA A 13 -9.53 -9.64 -2.56
C ALA A 13 -9.52 -8.48 -1.58
N LEU A 14 -8.64 -8.50 -0.59
CA LEU A 14 -8.43 -7.39 0.35
C LEU A 14 -7.37 -6.42 -0.15
N ALA A 15 -6.26 -6.94 -0.65
CA ALA A 15 -5.08 -6.16 -1.03
C ALA A 15 -5.33 -5.30 -2.27
N ASN A 16 -5.95 -5.85 -3.31
CA ASN A 16 -6.14 -5.13 -4.56
C ASN A 16 -6.94 -3.84 -4.39
N PRO A 17 -8.11 -3.84 -3.71
CA PRO A 17 -8.83 -2.59 -3.46
C PRO A 17 -8.02 -1.60 -2.61
N MET A 18 -7.29 -2.09 -1.61
CA MET A 18 -6.45 -1.23 -0.77
C MET A 18 -5.33 -0.59 -1.58
N TRP A 19 -4.68 -1.36 -2.47
CA TRP A 19 -3.63 -0.83 -3.34
C TRP A 19 -4.20 0.21 -4.31
N ALA A 20 -5.35 -0.07 -4.93
CA ALA A 20 -6.02 0.85 -5.85
C ALA A 20 -6.35 2.17 -5.15
N ASP A 21 -6.83 2.12 -3.90
CA ASP A 21 -7.10 3.32 -3.10
C ASP A 21 -5.81 4.09 -2.79
N LEU A 22 -4.72 3.41 -2.46
CA LEU A 22 -3.44 4.06 -2.22
C LEU A 22 -2.96 4.83 -3.45
N VAL A 23 -3.04 4.21 -4.62
CA VAL A 23 -2.67 4.85 -5.89
C VAL A 23 -3.55 6.07 -6.16
N LYS A 24 -4.86 5.91 -6.04
CA LYS A 24 -5.82 6.99 -6.28
C LYS A 24 -5.57 8.19 -5.38
N TYR A 25 -5.51 7.95 -4.07
CA TYR A 25 -5.39 9.04 -3.11
C TYR A 25 -3.98 9.63 -3.07
N SER A 26 -2.97 8.85 -3.38
CA SER A 26 -1.61 9.36 -3.58
C SER A 26 -1.56 10.34 -4.76
N ASN A 27 -2.17 9.97 -5.89
CA ASN A 27 -2.22 10.83 -7.07
C ASN A 27 -3.00 12.12 -6.79
N GLU A 28 -4.03 12.06 -5.95
CA GLU A 28 -4.84 13.24 -5.58
C GLU A 28 -4.18 14.08 -4.48
N GLY A 29 -3.16 13.56 -3.81
CA GLY A 29 -2.59 14.20 -2.64
C GLY A 29 -3.54 14.22 -1.43
N ASN A 30 -4.49 13.31 -1.38
CA ASN A 30 -5.49 13.23 -0.31
C ASN A 30 -4.96 12.34 0.83
N TYR A 31 -4.24 12.96 1.75
CA TYR A 31 -3.59 12.28 2.85
C TYR A 31 -4.57 11.53 3.76
N GLY A 32 -5.68 12.15 4.13
CA GLY A 32 -6.65 11.54 5.04
C GLY A 32 -7.23 10.26 4.50
N ALA A 33 -7.63 10.25 3.23
CA ALA A 33 -8.17 9.07 2.57
C ALA A 33 -7.06 8.02 2.34
N PHE A 34 -5.84 8.47 2.02
CA PHE A 34 -4.69 7.60 1.80
C PHE A 34 -4.38 6.74 3.04
N THR A 35 -4.49 7.30 4.23
CA THR A 35 -4.12 6.62 5.48
C THR A 35 -5.28 5.85 6.14
N ARG A 36 -6.46 5.85 5.52
CA ARG A 36 -7.68 5.30 6.12
C ARG A 36 -7.54 3.84 6.58
N ASN A 37 -6.81 3.02 5.85
CA ASN A 37 -6.63 1.60 6.15
C ASN A 37 -5.30 1.29 6.86
N PHE A 38 -4.57 2.32 7.28
CA PHE A 38 -3.29 2.12 7.99
C PHE A 38 -3.52 1.62 9.41
N SER A 39 -2.66 0.71 9.84
CA SER A 39 -2.63 0.29 11.24
C SER A 39 -2.19 1.44 12.14
N SER A 40 -2.54 1.37 13.42
CA SER A 40 -2.12 2.38 14.40
C SER A 40 -0.60 2.47 14.49
N SER A 41 0.11 1.34 14.41
CA SER A 41 1.56 1.32 14.48
C SER A 41 2.20 1.98 13.26
N PHE A 42 1.61 1.79 12.09
CA PHE A 42 2.12 2.41 10.87
C PHE A 42 1.92 3.93 10.91
N ILE A 43 0.75 4.38 11.35
CA ILE A 43 0.46 5.82 11.50
C ILE A 43 1.43 6.47 12.49
N LYS A 44 1.74 5.81 13.60
CA LYS A 44 2.69 6.33 14.61
C LYS A 44 4.10 6.50 14.06
N GLY A 45 4.51 5.60 13.15
CA GLY A 45 5.83 5.67 12.53
C GLY A 45 5.92 6.68 11.40
N ALA A 46 4.79 7.11 10.84
CA ALA A 46 4.73 8.03 9.71
C ALA A 46 3.75 9.13 10.03
N ASN A 47 4.22 10.19 10.69
CA ASN A 47 3.33 11.27 11.07
C ASN A 47 2.87 12.07 9.85
N GLU A 48 1.74 12.76 10.01
CA GLU A 48 1.03 13.45 8.95
C GLU A 48 1.89 14.50 8.25
N VAL A 49 2.68 15.23 9.00
CA VAL A 49 3.52 16.29 8.45
C VAL A 49 4.60 15.71 7.53
N GLU A 50 5.26 14.64 7.98
CA GLU A 50 6.30 13.99 7.19
C GLU A 50 5.76 13.37 5.90
N MET A 51 4.61 12.70 5.98
CA MET A 51 3.98 12.13 4.79
C MET A 51 3.52 13.21 3.83
N GLY A 52 2.96 14.29 4.34
CA GLY A 52 2.55 15.43 3.53
C GLY A 52 3.74 16.04 2.77
N LYS A 53 4.88 16.16 3.44
CA LYS A 53 6.12 16.64 2.79
C LYS A 53 6.61 15.68 1.71
N GLN A 54 6.55 14.38 1.96
CA GLN A 54 6.94 13.37 0.96
C GLN A 54 6.03 13.43 -0.26
N PHE A 55 4.73 13.54 -0.09
CA PHE A 55 3.80 13.66 -1.20
C PHE A 55 4.05 14.94 -2.00
N ALA A 56 4.31 16.05 -1.32
CA ALA A 56 4.56 17.32 -2.00
C ALA A 56 5.84 17.29 -2.85
N ARG A 57 6.82 16.47 -2.48
CA ARG A 57 8.12 16.37 -3.15
C ARG A 57 8.21 15.22 -4.15
N SER A 58 7.30 14.26 -4.08
CA SER A 58 7.42 13.03 -4.86
C SER A 58 6.54 13.05 -6.10
N ASP A 59 7.14 13.36 -7.25
CA ASP A 59 6.46 13.20 -8.53
C ASP A 59 6.01 11.77 -8.77
N LEU A 60 6.76 10.80 -8.24
CA LEU A 60 6.42 9.39 -8.34
C LEU A 60 5.06 9.11 -7.68
N ALA A 61 4.88 9.55 -6.44
CA ALA A 61 3.66 9.29 -5.68
C ALA A 61 2.42 9.94 -6.31
N LYS A 62 2.60 10.98 -7.12
CA LYS A 62 1.50 11.70 -7.78
C LYS A 62 1.22 11.24 -9.20
N ASN A 63 2.07 10.37 -9.75
CA ASN A 63 2.00 9.96 -11.16
C ASN A 63 2.01 8.43 -11.30
N LEU A 64 1.42 7.72 -10.34
CA LEU A 64 1.29 6.27 -10.43
C LEU A 64 0.18 5.89 -11.39
N SER A 65 0.45 4.92 -12.26
CA SER A 65 -0.57 4.34 -13.12
C SER A 65 -1.59 3.57 -12.28
N GLU A 66 -2.85 3.65 -12.67
CA GLU A 66 -3.91 2.84 -12.09
C GLU A 66 -3.81 1.38 -12.55
N ASP A 67 -3.06 1.13 -13.61
CA ASP A 67 -2.76 -0.22 -14.08
C ASP A 67 -1.56 -0.74 -13.29
N TYR A 68 -1.79 -1.80 -12.53
CA TYR A 68 -0.76 -2.47 -11.76
C TYR A 68 -0.86 -3.97 -11.97
N SER A 69 0.24 -4.68 -11.77
CA SER A 69 0.28 -6.13 -11.93
C SER A 69 0.73 -6.79 -10.64
N TYR A 70 0.00 -7.80 -10.21
CA TYR A 70 0.39 -8.62 -9.07
C TYR A 70 1.61 -9.48 -9.45
N LEU A 71 2.64 -9.45 -8.61
CA LEU A 71 3.87 -10.22 -8.83
C LEU A 71 3.99 -11.44 -7.92
N GLY A 72 3.49 -11.36 -6.70
CA GLY A 72 3.59 -12.44 -5.74
C GLY A 72 3.37 -11.94 -4.33
N MET A 73 3.42 -12.86 -3.37
CA MET A 73 3.30 -12.50 -1.97
C MET A 73 4.25 -13.32 -1.10
N ILE A 74 4.62 -12.75 0.03
CA ILE A 74 5.49 -13.39 1.02
C ILE A 74 4.73 -13.43 2.34
N ARG A 75 4.61 -14.62 2.91
CA ARG A 75 4.01 -14.84 4.22
C ARG A 75 5.11 -14.99 5.25
N ARG A 76 5.13 -14.08 6.24
CA ARG A 76 6.18 -14.11 7.25
C ARG A 76 5.68 -13.51 8.56
N GLY A 77 5.85 -14.24 9.66
CA GLY A 77 5.43 -13.77 10.97
C GLY A 77 3.92 -13.70 11.06
N GLU A 78 3.38 -12.52 11.27
CA GLU A 78 1.95 -12.25 11.37
C GLU A 78 1.45 -11.39 10.20
N HIS A 79 2.27 -11.24 9.16
CA HIS A 79 1.98 -10.35 8.04
C HIS A 79 2.14 -11.04 6.71
N VAL A 80 1.44 -10.51 5.72
CA VAL A 80 1.62 -10.88 4.32
C VAL A 80 2.10 -9.65 3.56
N THR A 81 3.19 -9.80 2.82
CA THR A 81 3.69 -8.75 1.92
C THR A 81 3.24 -9.08 0.52
N VAL A 82 2.43 -8.22 -0.08
CA VAL A 82 1.96 -8.36 -1.45
C VAL A 82 2.80 -7.46 -2.35
N LEU A 83 3.28 -8.00 -3.46
CA LEU A 83 4.18 -7.31 -4.37
C LEU A 83 3.46 -6.99 -5.68
N TYR A 84 3.59 -5.74 -6.13
CA TYR A 84 2.99 -5.25 -7.36
C TYR A 84 4.04 -4.59 -8.25
N LYS A 85 3.87 -4.75 -9.57
CA LYS A 85 4.57 -3.91 -10.54
C LYS A 85 3.70 -2.69 -10.80
N VAL A 86 4.26 -1.50 -10.61
CA VAL A 86 3.57 -0.23 -10.86
C VAL A 86 4.40 0.60 -11.83
N THR A 87 3.75 1.48 -12.57
CA THR A 87 4.40 2.30 -13.58
C THR A 87 4.14 3.76 -13.29
N ASN A 88 5.18 4.58 -13.47
CA ASN A 88 5.03 6.04 -13.42
C ASN A 88 4.44 6.50 -14.76
N LYS A 89 3.28 7.16 -14.73
CA LYS A 89 2.58 7.63 -15.93
C LYS A 89 3.38 8.65 -16.75
N LYS A 90 4.24 9.39 -16.07
CA LYS A 90 4.98 10.49 -16.67
C LYS A 90 6.24 10.02 -17.38
N THR A 91 6.92 9.03 -16.82
CA THR A 91 8.22 8.55 -17.33
C THR A 91 8.17 7.15 -17.89
N ASN A 92 7.09 6.41 -17.70
CA ASN A 92 6.94 4.98 -18.01
C ASN A 92 7.92 4.08 -17.26
N ALA A 93 8.61 4.57 -16.24
CA ALA A 93 9.50 3.77 -15.42
C ALA A 93 8.69 2.78 -14.57
N GLU A 94 9.19 1.55 -14.46
CA GLU A 94 8.57 0.51 -13.66
C GLU A 94 9.15 0.53 -12.24
N TRP A 95 8.28 0.29 -11.26
CA TRP A 95 8.64 0.30 -9.84
C TRP A 95 8.03 -0.92 -9.16
N LEU A 96 8.63 -1.31 -8.04
CA LEU A 96 8.10 -2.36 -7.18
C LEU A 96 7.25 -1.72 -6.08
N GLY A 97 5.97 -2.04 -6.05
CA GLY A 97 5.07 -1.68 -4.96
C GLY A 97 5.02 -2.79 -3.93
N ARG A 98 5.15 -2.45 -2.67
CA ARG A 98 5.10 -3.41 -1.56
C ARG A 98 4.02 -2.98 -0.58
N LEU A 99 3.05 -3.87 -0.35
CA LEU A 99 1.94 -3.65 0.58
C LEU A 99 1.98 -4.72 1.66
N VAL A 100 2.16 -4.32 2.91
CA VAL A 100 2.20 -5.24 4.05
C VAL A 100 0.86 -5.20 4.78
N LEU A 101 0.22 -6.36 4.89
CA LEU A 101 -1.09 -6.51 5.53
C LEU A 101 -0.99 -7.40 6.77
N GLY A 102 -1.82 -7.11 7.75
CA GLY A 102 -1.96 -7.90 8.96
C GLY A 102 -3.26 -7.55 9.67
N TYR A 103 -3.54 -8.27 10.75
CA TYR A 103 -4.69 -7.94 11.59
C TYR A 103 -4.30 -6.92 12.65
N GLU A 104 -5.14 -5.91 12.81
CA GLU A 104 -5.15 -5.05 13.98
C GLU A 104 -6.51 -5.28 14.65
N LYS A 105 -6.49 -5.91 15.82
CA LYS A 105 -7.69 -6.42 16.47
C LYS A 105 -8.38 -7.43 15.54
N ASP A 106 -9.60 -7.14 15.07
CA ASP A 106 -10.38 -8.03 14.21
C ASP A 106 -10.44 -7.58 12.75
N LYS A 107 -9.65 -6.57 12.37
CA LYS A 107 -9.66 -6.02 11.02
C LYS A 107 -8.29 -6.10 10.35
N VAL A 108 -8.31 -6.36 9.05
CA VAL A 108 -7.09 -6.30 8.24
C VAL A 108 -6.75 -4.84 7.98
N LYS A 109 -5.50 -4.49 8.28
CA LYS A 109 -4.98 -3.13 8.11
C LYS A 109 -3.66 -3.16 7.36
N ILE A 110 -3.25 -2.00 6.87
CA ILE A 110 -1.98 -1.81 6.19
C ILE A 110 -0.90 -1.49 7.23
N PHE A 111 0.12 -2.33 7.30
CA PHE A 111 1.26 -2.18 8.20
C PHE A 111 2.50 -1.60 7.52
N GLY A 112 2.49 -1.51 6.20
CA GLY A 112 3.56 -0.91 5.43
C GLY A 112 3.15 -0.76 3.97
N ALA A 113 3.64 0.31 3.33
CA ALA A 113 3.43 0.56 1.91
C ALA A 113 4.63 1.35 1.38
N THR A 114 5.35 0.79 0.43
CA THR A 114 6.57 1.39 -0.11
C THR A 114 6.71 1.15 -1.60
N LEU A 115 7.51 2.01 -2.23
CA LEU A 115 7.88 1.88 -3.64
C LEU A 115 9.40 1.79 -3.75
N PHE A 116 9.86 0.89 -4.61
CA PHE A 116 11.29 0.68 -4.84
C PHE A 116 11.67 0.85 -6.30
#